data_17ec563b1bce138903c9d63ec51138c2
#
_entry.id   17ec563b1bce138903c9d63ec51138c2
#
_cell.length_a   1.000
_cell.length_b   1.000
_cell.length_c   1.000
_cell.angle_alpha   90.00
_cell.angle_beta   90.00
_cell.angle_gamma   90.00
#
_symmetry.space_group_name_H-M   'P 1'
#
loop_
_entity.id
_entity.type
_entity.pdbx_description
1 polymer ?
#
loop_
_entity_poly.entity_id
_entity_poly.type
_entity_poly.pdbx_seq_one_letter_code
_entity_poly.pdbx_strand_id
1 'polypeptide(L)'
;KSTRGELLADLTGVGAQFVVAEGGRGGLGNAALASKKRKAPGFALLGEPGEEHNVVLELKSVADVALVGYPSAGKSSLIAAMSAARPKIADYPFTTLVPNLGVVQAGEARFTVADVPGLIPGASAGKGLGLDFLRHIERCAVIVHVLDTATFEVDRDPVSDLRTIEAELAAYEGDLGEIEGYVPLMQRPRVIALNKIDIPDGKDLAEITKPELEVFGWPIFEVSAVSHEGLKEFSFALARLVEEHRAQLPALEAARTVLRPRPVGSKDEITVRVVEHAGETVYQVR
;
A
#
# COMPACT_ATOMS: atom_id res chain seq x y z
N LYS A 1 14.15 0.26 -1.81
CA LYS A 1 14.77 0.80 -3.05
C LYS A 1 16.24 1.09 -2.80
N SER A 2 17.08 0.96 -3.82
CA SER A 2 18.45 1.47 -3.77
C SER A 2 18.43 3.01 -3.72
N THR A 3 19.55 3.63 -3.33
CA THR A 3 19.71 5.10 -3.36
C THR A 3 19.60 5.68 -4.78
N ARG A 4 19.66 4.84 -5.81
CA ARG A 4 19.45 5.20 -7.23
C ARG A 4 17.98 5.05 -7.67
N GLY A 5 17.05 4.70 -6.75
CA GLY A 5 15.64 4.52 -7.03
C GLY A 5 15.24 3.13 -7.56
N GLU A 6 16.19 2.21 -7.75
CA GLU A 6 15.92 0.86 -8.21
C GLU A 6 15.18 0.05 -7.13
N LEU A 7 14.13 -0.68 -7.50
CA LEU A 7 13.37 -1.51 -6.58
C LEU A 7 14.17 -2.78 -6.26
N LEU A 8 14.52 -2.95 -4.99
CA LEU A 8 15.25 -4.14 -4.51
C LEU A 8 14.28 -5.26 -4.09
N ALA A 9 13.22 -4.90 -3.37
CA ALA A 9 12.16 -5.82 -2.96
C ALA A 9 10.88 -5.05 -2.66
N ASP A 10 9.73 -5.70 -2.84
CA ASP A 10 8.42 -5.27 -2.34
C ASP A 10 7.94 -6.31 -1.32
N LEU A 11 7.85 -5.91 -0.05
CA LEU A 11 7.47 -6.79 1.06
C LEU A 11 5.97 -6.63 1.32
N THR A 12 5.15 -7.43 0.66
CA THR A 12 3.69 -7.32 0.71
C THR A 12 3.01 -8.23 1.73
N GLY A 13 3.72 -9.23 2.27
CA GLY A 13 3.15 -10.22 3.19
C GLY A 13 3.58 -10.04 4.64
N VAL A 14 2.72 -10.44 5.58
CA VAL A 14 3.07 -10.49 7.01
C VAL A 14 4.22 -11.49 7.21
N GLY A 15 5.34 -11.02 7.78
CA GLY A 15 6.54 -11.82 7.97
C GLY A 15 7.44 -11.94 6.74
N ALA A 16 7.12 -11.28 5.61
CA ALA A 16 8.01 -11.21 4.46
C ALA A 16 9.36 -10.57 4.84
N GLN A 17 10.45 -11.19 4.41
CA GLN A 17 11.81 -10.75 4.73
C GLN A 17 12.65 -10.68 3.46
N PHE A 18 13.52 -9.71 3.43
CA PHE A 18 14.51 -9.56 2.35
C PHE A 18 15.87 -9.22 2.97
N VAL A 19 16.89 -10.00 2.61
CA VAL A 19 18.27 -9.75 3.05
C VAL A 19 18.84 -8.65 2.17
N VAL A 20 19.08 -7.50 2.76
CA VAL A 20 19.62 -6.30 2.08
C VAL A 20 21.13 -6.34 1.97
N ALA A 21 21.78 -6.86 3.00
CA ALA A 21 23.22 -6.98 3.08
C ALA A 21 23.57 -8.31 3.77
N GLU A 22 24.53 -9.04 3.22
CA GLU A 22 24.97 -10.29 3.82
C GLU A 22 26.05 -10.02 4.88
N GLY A 23 26.01 -10.79 5.97
CA GLY A 23 27.05 -10.76 6.99
C GLY A 23 28.34 -11.40 6.49
N GLY A 24 29.48 -10.84 6.89
CA GLY A 24 30.77 -11.43 6.62
C GLY A 24 30.99 -12.77 7.34
N ARG A 25 31.91 -13.56 6.85
CA ARG A 25 32.29 -14.84 7.51
C ARG A 25 32.99 -14.56 8.82
N GLY A 26 32.65 -15.30 9.87
CA GLY A 26 33.34 -15.25 11.15
C GLY A 26 34.78 -15.74 11.04
N GLY A 27 35.67 -15.14 11.82
CA GLY A 27 37.04 -15.59 11.93
C GLY A 27 37.19 -16.95 12.65
N LEU A 28 38.32 -17.56 12.52
CA LEU A 28 38.65 -18.81 13.19
C LEU A 28 39.73 -18.59 14.28
N GLY A 29 39.39 -18.93 15.50
CA GLY A 29 40.36 -18.91 16.59
C GLY A 29 41.45 -19.99 16.43
N ASN A 30 42.53 -19.85 17.16
CA ASN A 30 43.67 -20.76 17.09
C ASN A 30 43.33 -22.24 17.38
N ALA A 31 42.33 -22.48 18.22
CA ALA A 31 41.83 -23.82 18.50
C ALA A 31 41.22 -24.51 17.25
N ALA A 32 40.49 -23.77 16.43
CA ALA A 32 39.93 -24.27 15.19
C ALA A 32 40.99 -24.54 14.10
N LEU A 33 42.16 -23.90 14.22
CA LEU A 33 43.30 -24.02 13.31
C LEU A 33 44.31 -25.06 13.77
N ALA A 34 44.10 -25.70 14.92
CA ALA A 34 44.97 -26.71 15.46
C ALA A 34 45.00 -27.96 14.56
N SER A 35 46.17 -28.53 14.35
CA SER A 35 46.37 -29.76 13.58
C SER A 35 47.26 -30.73 14.32
N LYS A 36 47.34 -31.99 13.88
CA LYS A 36 48.21 -32.99 14.49
C LYS A 36 49.68 -32.58 14.49
N LYS A 37 50.12 -31.81 13.51
CA LYS A 37 51.49 -31.28 13.42
C LYS A 37 51.72 -29.99 14.24
N ARG A 38 50.66 -29.17 14.40
CA ARG A 38 50.73 -27.91 15.12
C ARG A 38 49.52 -27.81 16.08
N LYS A 39 49.76 -28.26 17.32
CA LYS A 39 48.70 -28.39 18.34
C LYS A 39 48.19 -27.04 18.89
N ALA A 40 49.04 -26.02 18.86
CA ALA A 40 48.70 -24.66 19.32
C ALA A 40 49.30 -23.64 18.34
N PRO A 41 48.60 -23.30 17.26
CA PRO A 41 49.03 -22.23 16.35
C PRO A 41 48.97 -20.89 17.09
N GLY A 42 50.01 -20.05 16.89
CA GLY A 42 50.09 -18.70 17.49
C GLY A 42 49.34 -17.64 16.68
N PHE A 43 48.41 -18.03 15.81
CA PHE A 43 47.62 -17.11 14.96
C PHE A 43 46.13 -17.51 14.90
N ALA A 44 45.31 -16.56 14.56
CA ALA A 44 43.88 -16.72 14.30
C ALA A 44 43.57 -16.07 12.96
N LEU A 45 42.49 -16.52 12.31
CA LEU A 45 41.95 -15.85 11.14
C LEU A 45 40.93 -14.81 11.60
N LEU A 46 41.08 -13.60 11.09
CA LEU A 46 40.10 -12.53 11.30
C LEU A 46 38.84 -12.84 10.48
N GLY A 47 37.71 -12.30 10.94
CA GLY A 47 36.45 -12.35 10.16
C GLY A 47 36.56 -11.45 8.94
N GLU A 48 35.71 -11.77 7.94
CA GLU A 48 35.53 -10.94 6.76
C GLU A 48 34.52 -9.82 7.08
N PRO A 49 34.69 -8.61 6.52
CA PRO A 49 33.69 -7.56 6.64
C PRO A 49 32.39 -8.01 5.98
N GLY A 50 31.27 -7.67 6.60
CA GLY A 50 29.95 -7.82 5.96
C GLY A 50 29.72 -6.78 4.87
N GLU A 51 28.65 -7.00 4.10
CA GLU A 51 28.20 -6.02 3.11
C GLU A 51 27.53 -4.83 3.81
N GLU A 52 27.70 -3.64 3.23
CA GLU A 52 27.06 -2.42 3.70
C GLU A 52 26.31 -1.78 2.52
N HIS A 53 25.01 -1.58 2.68
CA HIS A 53 24.16 -0.94 1.66
C HIS A 53 23.32 0.19 2.24
N ASN A 54 23.30 1.31 1.56
CA ASN A 54 22.36 2.39 1.84
C ASN A 54 21.07 2.13 1.06
N VAL A 55 19.93 1.99 1.77
CA VAL A 55 18.64 1.72 1.17
C VAL A 55 17.60 2.75 1.61
N VAL A 56 16.65 3.01 0.73
CA VAL A 56 15.48 3.81 1.05
C VAL A 56 14.33 2.85 1.36
N LEU A 57 13.84 2.90 2.59
CA LEU A 57 12.64 2.20 3.00
C LEU A 57 11.44 3.09 2.70
N GLU A 58 10.54 2.59 1.89
CA GLU A 58 9.29 3.26 1.55
C GLU A 58 8.14 2.48 2.15
N LEU A 59 7.48 3.06 3.16
CA LEU A 59 6.26 2.48 3.71
C LEU A 59 5.10 2.86 2.80
N LYS A 60 4.60 1.89 2.03
CA LYS A 60 3.38 2.06 1.24
C LYS A 60 2.18 1.82 2.16
N SER A 61 1.69 2.86 2.81
CA SER A 61 0.44 2.77 3.57
C SER A 61 -0.71 2.61 2.59
N VAL A 62 -1.46 1.52 2.74
CA VAL A 62 -2.62 1.22 1.91
C VAL A 62 -3.86 1.55 2.72
N ALA A 63 -4.78 2.31 2.14
CA ALA A 63 -6.13 2.42 2.68
C ALA A 63 -6.90 1.15 2.32
N ASP A 64 -7.74 0.70 3.24
CA ASP A 64 -8.67 -0.41 2.98
C ASP A 64 -9.80 0.04 2.04
N VAL A 65 -10.23 1.30 2.19
CA VAL A 65 -11.33 1.89 1.43
C VAL A 65 -10.86 3.15 0.71
N ALA A 66 -11.14 3.24 -0.59
CA ALA A 66 -10.93 4.44 -1.39
C ALA A 66 -12.24 5.19 -1.59
N LEU A 67 -12.29 6.47 -1.24
CA LEU A 67 -13.40 7.35 -1.62
C LEU A 67 -13.10 7.99 -2.96
N VAL A 68 -13.91 7.73 -3.96
CA VAL A 68 -13.85 8.31 -5.29
C VAL A 68 -15.08 9.19 -5.54
N GLY A 69 -14.91 10.25 -6.29
CA GLY A 69 -16.00 11.19 -6.53
C GLY A 69 -15.48 12.53 -7.04
N TYR A 70 -16.35 13.31 -7.58
CA TYR A 70 -16.02 14.66 -8.06
C TYR A 70 -15.50 15.58 -6.96
N PRO A 71 -14.80 16.68 -7.32
CA PRO A 71 -14.50 17.75 -6.37
C PRO A 71 -15.79 18.22 -5.67
N SER A 72 -15.69 18.60 -4.43
CA SER A 72 -16.82 19.10 -3.61
C SER A 72 -17.94 18.09 -3.32
N ALA A 73 -17.85 16.82 -3.74
CA ALA A 73 -18.80 15.78 -3.35
C ALA A 73 -18.80 15.47 -1.83
N GLY A 74 -17.85 16.03 -1.09
CA GLY A 74 -17.77 15.90 0.37
C GLY A 74 -16.92 14.74 0.87
N LYS A 75 -16.04 14.15 0.05
CA LYS A 75 -15.17 13.03 0.42
C LYS A 75 -14.34 13.30 1.68
N SER A 76 -13.60 14.40 1.71
CA SER A 76 -12.76 14.78 2.86
C SER A 76 -13.60 15.06 4.11
N SER A 77 -14.80 15.66 3.94
CA SER A 77 -15.74 15.86 5.04
C SER A 77 -16.29 14.54 5.58
N LEU A 78 -16.57 13.59 4.70
CA LEU A 78 -17.04 12.26 5.06
C LEU A 78 -15.98 11.50 5.87
N ILE A 79 -14.70 11.56 5.44
CA ILE A 79 -13.58 11.00 6.21
C ILE A 79 -13.50 11.65 7.59
N ALA A 80 -13.60 12.97 7.67
CA ALA A 80 -13.52 13.67 8.94
C ALA A 80 -14.66 13.30 9.88
N ALA A 81 -15.87 13.09 9.34
CA ALA A 81 -17.06 12.72 10.09
C ALA A 81 -17.03 11.26 10.61
N MET A 82 -16.44 10.34 9.84
CA MET A 82 -16.35 8.93 10.21
C MET A 82 -15.09 8.58 11.03
N SER A 83 -14.04 9.40 10.96
CA SER A 83 -12.76 9.07 11.57
C SER A 83 -12.80 9.17 13.09
N ALA A 84 -12.31 8.14 13.79
CA ALA A 84 -12.16 8.11 15.25
C ALA A 84 -11.09 9.09 15.77
N ALA A 85 -10.20 9.56 14.90
CA ALA A 85 -9.16 10.54 15.22
C ALA A 85 -9.13 11.58 14.09
N ARG A 86 -8.52 12.75 14.34
CA ARG A 86 -8.35 13.75 13.28
C ARG A 86 -7.65 13.12 12.08
N PRO A 87 -8.20 13.26 10.86
CA PRO A 87 -7.57 12.75 9.66
C PRO A 87 -6.13 13.26 9.57
N LYS A 88 -5.22 12.36 9.23
CA LYS A 88 -3.82 12.73 9.01
C LYS A 88 -3.61 12.98 7.54
N ILE A 89 -2.94 14.07 7.26
CA ILE A 89 -2.36 14.34 5.95
C ILE A 89 -1.19 13.39 5.80
N ALA A 90 -1.22 12.52 4.78
CA ALA A 90 -0.13 11.59 4.52
C ALA A 90 0.75 12.16 3.40
N ASP A 91 2.00 12.53 3.75
CA ASP A 91 3.00 12.94 2.77
C ASP A 91 3.50 11.69 2.01
N TYR A 92 3.01 11.49 0.81
CA TYR A 92 3.57 10.50 -0.10
C TYR A 92 4.61 11.17 -1.00
N PRO A 93 5.86 10.70 -1.00
CA PRO A 93 6.98 11.36 -1.70
C PRO A 93 6.83 11.43 -3.23
N PHE A 94 5.79 10.82 -3.79
CA PHE A 94 5.53 10.75 -5.23
C PHE A 94 4.20 11.38 -5.65
N THR A 95 3.49 12.08 -4.75
CA THR A 95 2.24 12.78 -5.08
C THR A 95 2.37 14.26 -4.83
N THR A 96 1.96 15.06 -5.79
CA THR A 96 1.81 16.52 -5.65
C THR A 96 0.58 16.91 -4.82
N LEU A 97 -0.34 15.96 -4.62
CA LEU A 97 -1.50 16.12 -3.75
C LEU A 97 -1.44 15.09 -2.62
N VAL A 98 -1.66 15.58 -1.44
CA VAL A 98 -1.59 14.80 -0.21
C VAL A 98 -2.98 14.22 0.09
N PRO A 99 -3.18 12.89 0.05
CA PRO A 99 -4.47 12.30 0.38
C PRO A 99 -4.78 12.45 1.86
N ASN A 100 -6.03 12.71 2.17
CA ASN A 100 -6.52 12.64 3.54
C ASN A 100 -6.76 11.18 3.91
N LEU A 101 -6.13 10.74 5.00
CA LEU A 101 -6.33 9.41 5.56
C LEU A 101 -7.12 9.50 6.86
N GLY A 102 -8.17 8.71 6.97
CA GLY A 102 -8.94 8.53 8.19
C GLY A 102 -8.89 7.09 8.69
N VAL A 103 -8.93 6.91 10.01
CA VAL A 103 -9.10 5.60 10.63
C VAL A 103 -10.52 5.54 11.16
N VAL A 104 -11.31 4.64 10.60
CA VAL A 104 -12.71 4.43 10.99
C VAL A 104 -12.79 3.25 11.94
N GLN A 105 -13.61 3.40 12.97
CA GLN A 105 -13.92 2.33 13.91
C GLN A 105 -15.43 2.05 13.88
N ALA A 106 -15.78 0.81 13.49
CA ALA A 106 -17.16 0.33 13.47
C ALA A 106 -17.29 -0.88 14.40
N GLY A 107 -17.73 -0.64 15.62
CA GLY A 107 -17.69 -1.64 16.68
C GLY A 107 -16.25 -2.03 17.03
N GLU A 108 -15.92 -3.31 16.91
CA GLU A 108 -14.57 -3.82 17.13
C GLU A 108 -13.69 -3.74 15.85
N ALA A 109 -14.32 -3.62 14.69
CA ALA A 109 -13.61 -3.53 13.42
C ALA A 109 -12.94 -2.17 13.25
N ARG A 110 -11.74 -2.18 12.69
CA ARG A 110 -10.98 -0.98 12.36
C ARG A 110 -10.44 -1.09 10.94
N PHE A 111 -10.64 -0.03 10.17
CA PHE A 111 -10.16 0.07 8.80
C PHE A 111 -9.74 1.50 8.46
N THR A 112 -8.94 1.63 7.39
CA THR A 112 -8.42 2.91 6.91
C THR A 112 -9.17 3.35 5.66
N VAL A 113 -9.49 4.65 5.59
CA VAL A 113 -10.17 5.27 4.45
C VAL A 113 -9.29 6.37 3.88
N ALA A 114 -9.13 6.40 2.56
CA ALA A 114 -8.40 7.46 1.85
C ALA A 114 -9.33 8.27 0.95
N ASP A 115 -9.14 9.59 0.97
CA ASP A 115 -9.69 10.47 -0.07
C ASP A 115 -8.84 10.32 -1.33
N VAL A 116 -9.49 10.04 -2.45
CA VAL A 116 -8.88 10.01 -3.77
C VAL A 116 -9.23 11.32 -4.50
N PRO A 117 -8.42 12.41 -4.32
CA PRO A 117 -8.63 13.65 -5.04
C PRO A 117 -8.33 13.48 -6.53
N GLY A 118 -9.09 14.15 -7.39
CA GLY A 118 -8.72 14.35 -8.78
C GLY A 118 -9.17 13.32 -9.80
N LEU A 119 -10.11 12.43 -9.47
CA LEU A 119 -10.89 11.75 -10.50
C LEU A 119 -11.86 12.76 -11.13
N ILE A 120 -11.36 13.46 -12.13
CA ILE A 120 -12.12 14.38 -13.00
C ILE A 120 -12.08 13.83 -14.42
N PRO A 121 -13.06 14.13 -15.26
CA PRO A 121 -13.08 13.72 -16.67
C PRO A 121 -11.75 14.05 -17.38
N GLY A 122 -11.14 13.04 -18.01
CA GLY A 122 -9.85 13.17 -18.70
C GLY A 122 -8.61 12.97 -17.82
N ALA A 123 -8.76 12.48 -16.59
CA ALA A 123 -7.64 12.15 -15.72
C ALA A 123 -6.77 11.04 -16.32
N SER A 124 -7.37 10.02 -16.92
CA SER A 124 -6.69 8.93 -17.65
C SER A 124 -5.93 9.44 -18.89
N ALA A 125 -6.42 10.49 -19.55
CA ALA A 125 -5.75 11.10 -20.71
C ALA A 125 -4.63 12.10 -20.36
N GLY A 126 -4.18 12.14 -19.10
CA GLY A 126 -3.11 13.03 -18.64
C GLY A 126 -3.53 14.49 -18.40
N LYS A 127 -4.84 14.78 -18.46
CA LYS A 127 -5.39 16.12 -18.17
C LYS A 127 -5.72 16.32 -16.67
N GLY A 128 -5.23 15.47 -15.80
CA GLY A 128 -5.45 15.52 -14.36
C GLY A 128 -4.19 15.21 -13.58
N LEU A 129 -4.34 14.74 -12.34
CA LEU A 129 -3.26 14.44 -11.41
C LEU A 129 -2.38 13.24 -11.78
N GLY A 130 -2.61 12.64 -12.95
CA GLY A 130 -1.80 11.59 -13.52
C GLY A 130 -2.02 10.21 -12.89
N LEU A 131 -1.41 9.23 -13.54
CA LEU A 131 -1.48 7.81 -13.19
C LEU A 131 -0.95 7.49 -11.77
N ASP A 132 -0.06 8.32 -11.24
CA ASP A 132 0.57 8.09 -9.93
C ASP A 132 -0.44 8.13 -8.78
N PHE A 133 -1.54 8.86 -8.95
CA PHE A 133 -2.57 9.00 -7.93
C PHE A 133 -3.49 7.77 -7.87
N LEU A 134 -3.80 7.17 -9.01
CA LEU A 134 -4.64 5.98 -9.11
C LEU A 134 -3.97 4.73 -8.50
N ARG A 135 -2.64 4.74 -8.37
CA ARG A 135 -1.89 3.68 -7.64
C ARG A 135 -2.31 3.52 -6.18
N HIS A 136 -2.93 4.53 -5.59
CA HIS A 136 -3.45 4.43 -4.22
C HIS A 136 -4.73 3.59 -4.17
N ILE A 137 -5.53 3.59 -5.25
CA ILE A 137 -6.74 2.79 -5.37
C ILE A 137 -6.40 1.33 -5.64
N GLU A 138 -5.29 1.05 -6.34
CA GLU A 138 -4.88 -0.31 -6.73
C GLU A 138 -4.79 -1.32 -5.58
N ARG A 139 -4.68 -0.84 -4.35
CA ARG A 139 -4.51 -1.69 -3.17
C ARG A 139 -5.68 -1.65 -2.20
N CYS A 140 -6.68 -0.79 -2.47
CA CYS A 140 -7.85 -0.71 -1.62
C CYS A 140 -8.73 -1.94 -1.80
N ALA A 141 -9.30 -2.42 -0.70
CA ALA A 141 -10.22 -3.56 -0.71
C ALA A 141 -11.59 -3.19 -1.29
N VAL A 142 -12.05 -1.95 -1.04
CA VAL A 142 -13.38 -1.46 -1.39
C VAL A 142 -13.28 -0.08 -2.03
N ILE A 143 -14.06 0.17 -3.06
CA ILE A 143 -14.22 1.47 -3.70
C ILE A 143 -15.58 2.05 -3.33
N VAL A 144 -15.59 3.29 -2.84
CA VAL A 144 -16.82 4.02 -2.50
C VAL A 144 -16.98 5.20 -3.43
N HIS A 145 -18.07 5.21 -4.19
CA HIS A 145 -18.50 6.34 -5.00
C HIS A 145 -19.24 7.34 -4.12
N VAL A 146 -18.63 8.49 -3.85
CA VAL A 146 -19.28 9.58 -3.12
C VAL A 146 -19.91 10.52 -4.14
N LEU A 147 -21.23 10.53 -4.20
CA LEU A 147 -22.03 11.30 -5.14
C LEU A 147 -22.69 12.47 -4.43
N ASP A 148 -22.59 13.64 -5.05
CA ASP A 148 -23.17 14.87 -4.55
C ASP A 148 -24.63 14.97 -4.96
N THR A 149 -25.56 14.91 -4.00
CA THR A 149 -27.00 15.05 -4.27
C THR A 149 -27.49 16.50 -4.24
N ALA A 150 -26.62 17.43 -3.87
CA ALA A 150 -26.97 18.85 -3.77
C ALA A 150 -26.08 19.74 -4.66
N THR A 151 -25.66 19.20 -5.81
CA THR A 151 -24.87 19.98 -6.78
C THR A 151 -25.75 21.03 -7.48
N PHE A 152 -25.20 22.24 -7.64
CA PHE A 152 -25.83 23.30 -8.44
C PHE A 152 -25.20 23.41 -9.84
N GLU A 153 -24.27 22.52 -10.18
CA GLU A 153 -23.65 22.55 -11.51
C GLU A 153 -24.63 22.02 -12.56
N VAL A 154 -24.79 22.81 -13.63
CA VAL A 154 -25.67 22.45 -14.76
C VAL A 154 -25.10 21.20 -15.44
N ASP A 155 -25.96 20.28 -15.86
CA ASP A 155 -25.63 19.02 -16.53
C ASP A 155 -24.89 17.98 -15.67
N ARG A 156 -24.96 18.10 -14.34
CA ARG A 156 -24.43 17.10 -13.40
C ARG A 156 -25.55 16.50 -12.54
N ASP A 157 -25.54 15.20 -12.43
CA ASP A 157 -26.40 14.43 -11.54
C ASP A 157 -25.62 13.21 -11.01
N PRO A 158 -26.07 12.58 -9.90
CA PRO A 158 -25.38 11.45 -9.30
C PRO A 158 -25.13 10.26 -10.25
N VAL A 159 -26.02 10.02 -11.22
CA VAL A 159 -25.91 8.90 -12.14
C VAL A 159 -24.84 9.16 -13.21
N SER A 160 -24.84 10.37 -13.78
CA SER A 160 -23.85 10.80 -14.77
C SER A 160 -22.45 10.86 -14.15
N ASP A 161 -22.34 11.36 -12.92
CA ASP A 161 -21.09 11.39 -12.15
C ASP A 161 -20.54 9.98 -11.95
N LEU A 162 -21.37 9.02 -11.51
CA LEU A 162 -21.00 7.63 -11.31
C LEU A 162 -20.46 7.01 -12.61
N ARG A 163 -21.20 7.17 -13.71
CA ARG A 163 -20.79 6.60 -15.00
C ARG A 163 -19.47 7.15 -15.49
N THR A 164 -19.24 8.45 -15.29
CA THR A 164 -18.00 9.09 -15.69
C THR A 164 -16.81 8.57 -14.87
N ILE A 165 -16.97 8.45 -13.55
CA ILE A 165 -15.91 7.92 -12.67
C ILE A 165 -15.59 6.47 -13.01
N GLU A 166 -16.59 5.63 -13.26
CA GLU A 166 -16.38 4.23 -13.65
C GLU A 166 -15.67 4.11 -15.01
N ALA A 167 -16.00 4.97 -15.97
CA ALA A 167 -15.32 5.01 -17.26
C ALA A 167 -13.83 5.39 -17.10
N GLU A 168 -13.50 6.34 -16.22
CA GLU A 168 -12.12 6.73 -15.92
C GLU A 168 -11.35 5.60 -15.21
N LEU A 169 -11.98 4.90 -14.26
CA LEU A 169 -11.37 3.75 -13.58
C LEU A 169 -11.10 2.60 -14.54
N ALA A 170 -12.05 2.31 -15.46
CA ALA A 170 -11.89 1.27 -16.47
C ALA A 170 -10.78 1.61 -17.48
N ALA A 171 -10.69 2.88 -17.91
CA ALA A 171 -9.62 3.33 -18.80
C ALA A 171 -8.24 3.18 -18.14
N TYR A 172 -8.14 3.52 -16.86
CA TYR A 172 -6.90 3.36 -16.09
C TYR A 172 -6.49 1.88 -15.96
N GLU A 173 -7.43 0.99 -15.67
CA GLU A 173 -7.14 -0.44 -15.58
C GLU A 173 -6.59 -1.01 -16.89
N GLY A 174 -7.11 -0.54 -18.02
CA GLY A 174 -6.61 -0.92 -19.34
C GLY A 174 -5.14 -0.57 -19.57
N ASP A 175 -4.64 0.48 -18.94
CA ASP A 175 -3.26 0.95 -19.05
C ASP A 175 -2.28 0.18 -18.14
N LEU A 176 -2.77 -0.50 -17.09
CA LEU A 176 -1.93 -1.22 -16.12
C LEU A 176 -1.36 -2.55 -16.65
N GLY A 177 -2.02 -3.18 -17.63
CA GLY A 177 -1.68 -4.51 -18.11
C GLY A 177 -1.90 -5.63 -17.06
N GLU A 178 -1.46 -6.84 -17.39
CA GLU A 178 -1.56 -7.99 -16.49
C GLU A 178 -0.41 -7.98 -15.47
N ILE A 179 -0.76 -7.81 -14.18
CA ILE A 179 0.18 -7.88 -13.06
C ILE A 179 -0.16 -9.13 -12.23
N GLU A 180 0.81 -10.03 -12.05
CA GLU A 180 0.62 -11.27 -11.29
C GLU A 180 0.25 -10.98 -9.83
N GLY A 181 -0.84 -11.57 -9.35
CA GLY A 181 -1.37 -11.38 -7.99
C GLY A 181 -2.18 -10.09 -7.78
N TYR A 182 -2.43 -9.31 -8.83
CA TYR A 182 -3.26 -8.12 -8.79
C TYR A 182 -4.73 -8.48 -8.99
N VAL A 183 -5.59 -8.00 -8.07
CA VAL A 183 -7.04 -8.08 -8.26
C VAL A 183 -7.50 -6.84 -9.04
N PRO A 184 -8.08 -7.02 -10.23
CA PRO A 184 -8.54 -5.92 -11.06
C PRO A 184 -9.45 -4.96 -10.32
N LEU A 185 -9.31 -3.65 -10.60
CA LEU A 185 -10.14 -2.61 -9.99
C LEU A 185 -11.62 -2.85 -10.28
N MET A 186 -11.92 -3.29 -11.50
CA MET A 186 -13.30 -3.53 -11.93
C MET A 186 -13.96 -4.74 -11.24
N GLN A 187 -13.19 -5.61 -10.59
CA GLN A 187 -13.69 -6.77 -9.83
C GLN A 187 -13.86 -6.49 -8.32
N ARG A 188 -13.41 -5.32 -7.85
CA ARG A 188 -13.49 -4.99 -6.42
C ARG A 188 -14.90 -4.61 -6.00
N PRO A 189 -15.28 -4.88 -4.75
CA PRO A 189 -16.53 -4.41 -4.17
C PRO A 189 -16.69 -2.90 -4.31
N ARG A 190 -17.86 -2.48 -4.73
CA ARG A 190 -18.26 -1.10 -4.86
C ARG A 190 -19.41 -0.76 -3.95
N VAL A 191 -19.41 0.47 -3.45
CA VAL A 191 -20.48 1.02 -2.63
C VAL A 191 -20.80 2.43 -3.12
N ILE A 192 -22.05 2.81 -3.14
CA ILE A 192 -22.53 4.14 -3.48
C ILE A 192 -22.92 4.87 -2.20
N ALA A 193 -22.35 6.06 -1.99
CA ALA A 193 -22.73 6.97 -0.93
C ALA A 193 -23.34 8.25 -1.54
N LEU A 194 -24.65 8.40 -1.43
CA LEU A 194 -25.39 9.62 -1.77
C LEU A 194 -25.21 10.59 -0.62
N ASN A 195 -24.32 11.57 -0.80
CA ASN A 195 -23.93 12.49 0.27
C ASN A 195 -24.67 13.83 0.15
N LYS A 196 -24.83 14.53 1.27
CA LYS A 196 -25.50 15.81 1.46
C LYS A 196 -27.03 15.72 1.54
N ILE A 197 -27.56 14.60 2.03
CA ILE A 197 -29.02 14.42 2.25
C ILE A 197 -29.58 15.31 3.35
N ASP A 198 -28.74 16.02 4.11
CA ASP A 198 -29.12 17.07 5.06
C ASP A 198 -29.74 18.29 4.35
N ILE A 199 -29.51 18.44 3.05
CA ILE A 199 -30.11 19.47 2.20
C ILE A 199 -31.41 18.92 1.63
N PRO A 200 -32.59 19.60 1.81
CA PRO A 200 -33.88 19.07 1.34
C PRO A 200 -33.89 18.68 -0.13
N ASP A 201 -33.44 19.57 -1.02
CA ASP A 201 -33.34 19.28 -2.47
C ASP A 201 -32.40 18.08 -2.75
N GLY A 202 -31.36 17.91 -1.93
CA GLY A 202 -30.45 16.79 -2.02
C GLY A 202 -31.09 15.46 -1.65
N LYS A 203 -31.95 15.46 -0.65
CA LYS A 203 -32.70 14.28 -0.25
C LYS A 203 -33.69 13.85 -1.33
N ASP A 204 -34.42 14.82 -1.89
CA ASP A 204 -35.37 14.56 -2.99
C ASP A 204 -34.62 14.01 -4.22
N LEU A 205 -33.47 14.58 -4.56
CA LEU A 205 -32.64 14.09 -5.66
C LEU A 205 -32.12 12.67 -5.40
N ALA A 206 -31.73 12.35 -4.17
CA ALA A 206 -31.30 11.01 -3.79
C ALA A 206 -32.42 9.99 -4.00
N GLU A 207 -33.66 10.30 -3.59
CA GLU A 207 -34.82 9.44 -3.80
C GLU A 207 -35.12 9.23 -5.27
N ILE A 208 -35.03 10.28 -6.11
CA ILE A 208 -35.29 10.22 -7.55
C ILE A 208 -34.23 9.39 -8.28
N THR A 209 -32.96 9.55 -7.93
CA THR A 209 -31.83 8.90 -8.63
C THR A 209 -31.55 7.46 -8.17
N LYS A 210 -32.00 7.11 -6.98
CA LYS A 210 -31.77 5.77 -6.40
C LYS A 210 -32.22 4.60 -7.28
N PRO A 211 -33.41 4.60 -7.91
CA PRO A 211 -33.82 3.50 -8.80
C PRO A 211 -32.88 3.29 -10.00
N GLU A 212 -32.31 4.37 -10.54
CA GLU A 212 -31.35 4.28 -11.64
C GLU A 212 -29.99 3.74 -11.16
N LEU A 213 -29.61 4.06 -9.93
CA LEU A 213 -28.36 3.57 -9.32
C LEU A 213 -28.47 2.10 -8.89
N GLU A 214 -29.66 1.62 -8.54
CA GLU A 214 -29.92 0.21 -8.20
C GLU A 214 -29.59 -0.75 -9.34
N VAL A 215 -29.64 -0.28 -10.59
CA VAL A 215 -29.28 -1.06 -11.79
C VAL A 215 -27.83 -1.56 -11.73
N PHE A 216 -26.94 -0.86 -11.04
CA PHE A 216 -25.55 -1.29 -10.87
C PHE A 216 -25.38 -2.47 -9.91
N GLY A 217 -26.39 -2.78 -9.10
CA GLY A 217 -26.38 -3.89 -8.15
C GLY A 217 -25.45 -3.68 -6.94
N TRP A 218 -25.00 -2.45 -6.70
CA TRP A 218 -24.14 -2.11 -5.58
C TRP A 218 -24.93 -1.57 -4.39
N PRO A 219 -24.47 -1.79 -3.14
CA PRO A 219 -25.11 -1.21 -1.97
C PRO A 219 -25.11 0.32 -2.04
N ILE A 220 -26.28 0.92 -1.78
CA ILE A 220 -26.49 2.37 -1.79
C ILE A 220 -26.78 2.84 -0.38
N PHE A 221 -26.05 3.86 0.07
CA PHE A 221 -26.26 4.50 1.36
C PHE A 221 -26.52 5.99 1.17
N GLU A 222 -27.57 6.46 1.80
CA GLU A 222 -27.89 7.87 1.91
C GLU A 222 -27.19 8.41 3.18
N VAL A 223 -26.31 9.39 3.01
CA VAL A 223 -25.46 9.87 4.10
C VAL A 223 -25.34 11.38 4.11
N SER A 224 -25.07 11.93 5.27
CA SER A 224 -24.64 13.31 5.43
C SER A 224 -23.38 13.39 6.29
N ALA A 225 -22.34 13.94 5.72
CA ALA A 225 -21.12 14.24 6.48
C ALA A 225 -21.32 15.35 7.53
N VAL A 226 -22.35 16.19 7.38
CA VAL A 226 -22.64 17.33 8.25
C VAL A 226 -23.56 16.95 9.40
N SER A 227 -24.69 16.29 9.09
CA SER A 227 -25.65 15.85 10.12
C SER A 227 -25.32 14.51 10.76
N HIS A 228 -24.35 13.79 10.22
CA HIS A 228 -23.97 12.41 10.57
C HIS A 228 -25.08 11.36 10.31
N GLU A 229 -26.13 11.71 9.58
CA GLU A 229 -27.19 10.80 9.18
C GLU A 229 -26.63 9.69 8.29
N GLY A 230 -27.04 8.43 8.51
CA GLY A 230 -26.63 7.25 7.75
C GLY A 230 -25.18 6.77 7.95
N LEU A 231 -24.30 7.56 8.63
CA LEU A 231 -22.87 7.23 8.74
C LEU A 231 -22.58 5.96 9.53
N LYS A 232 -23.41 5.64 10.51
CA LYS A 232 -23.22 4.46 11.34
C LYS A 232 -23.42 3.19 10.52
N GLU A 233 -24.56 3.06 9.85
CA GLU A 233 -24.91 1.92 8.99
C GLU A 233 -23.90 1.77 7.85
N PHE A 234 -23.51 2.88 7.24
CA PHE A 234 -22.49 2.96 6.21
C PHE A 234 -21.13 2.43 6.70
N SER A 235 -20.67 2.89 7.88
CA SER A 235 -19.38 2.44 8.45
C SER A 235 -19.37 0.94 8.77
N PHE A 236 -20.47 0.37 9.28
CA PHE A 236 -20.58 -1.06 9.53
C PHE A 236 -20.61 -1.88 8.25
N ALA A 237 -21.28 -1.38 7.21
CA ALA A 237 -21.29 -2.05 5.90
C ALA A 237 -19.89 -2.09 5.28
N LEU A 238 -19.14 -0.98 5.35
CA LEU A 238 -17.75 -0.94 4.89
C LEU A 238 -16.85 -1.88 5.67
N ALA A 239 -16.98 -1.92 7.01
CA ALA A 239 -16.22 -2.83 7.86
C ALA A 239 -16.41 -4.28 7.43
N ARG A 240 -17.65 -4.70 7.18
CA ARG A 240 -17.96 -6.05 6.72
C ARG A 240 -17.29 -6.37 5.38
N LEU A 241 -17.39 -5.48 4.39
CA LEU A 241 -16.78 -5.69 3.08
C LEU A 241 -15.24 -5.76 3.16
N VAL A 242 -14.63 -4.96 4.02
CA VAL A 242 -13.18 -4.98 4.25
C VAL A 242 -12.76 -6.30 4.92
N GLU A 243 -13.52 -6.78 5.90
CA GLU A 243 -13.24 -8.06 6.56
C GLU A 243 -13.41 -9.24 5.61
N GLU A 244 -14.47 -9.26 4.80
CA GLU A 244 -14.69 -10.25 3.75
C GLU A 244 -13.52 -10.31 2.77
N HIS A 245 -13.04 -9.14 2.32
CA HIS A 245 -11.87 -9.06 1.44
C HIS A 245 -10.60 -9.55 2.13
N ARG A 246 -10.36 -9.16 3.40
CA ARG A 246 -9.19 -9.60 4.17
C ARG A 246 -9.19 -11.11 4.39
N ALA A 247 -10.36 -11.71 4.57
CA ALA A 247 -10.51 -13.16 4.72
C ALA A 247 -10.24 -13.95 3.43
N GLN A 248 -10.45 -13.32 2.26
CA GLN A 248 -10.16 -13.91 0.95
C GLN A 248 -8.69 -13.83 0.55
N LEU A 249 -7.92 -12.93 1.18
CA LEU A 249 -6.48 -12.89 0.94
C LEU A 249 -5.84 -14.20 1.40
N PRO A 250 -5.00 -14.84 0.58
CA PRO A 250 -4.34 -16.07 0.97
C PRO A 250 -3.57 -15.83 2.28
N ALA A 251 -3.80 -16.71 3.27
CA ALA A 251 -3.00 -16.70 4.49
C ALA A 251 -1.54 -16.96 4.08
N LEU A 252 -0.74 -15.91 4.06
CA LEU A 252 0.67 -16.03 3.77
C LEU A 252 1.30 -16.85 4.91
N GLU A 253 1.64 -18.10 4.63
CA GLU A 253 2.45 -18.89 5.52
C GLU A 253 3.74 -18.10 5.78
N ALA A 254 3.95 -17.73 7.05
CA ALA A 254 5.19 -17.09 7.46
C ALA A 254 6.33 -18.03 7.08
N ALA A 255 7.07 -17.68 6.02
CA ALA A 255 8.23 -18.44 5.60
C ALA A 255 9.18 -18.50 6.80
N ARG A 256 9.30 -19.67 7.43
CA ARG A 256 10.30 -19.90 8.47
C ARG A 256 11.66 -19.75 7.81
N THR A 257 12.31 -18.60 8.04
CA THR A 257 13.70 -18.41 7.65
C THR A 257 14.54 -19.36 8.46
N VAL A 258 14.85 -20.52 7.90
CA VAL A 258 15.82 -21.42 8.47
C VAL A 258 17.21 -20.83 8.15
N LEU A 259 17.77 -20.10 9.09
CA LEU A 259 19.18 -19.73 9.04
C LEU A 259 20.00 -21.01 9.10
N ARG A 260 20.41 -21.51 7.97
CA ARG A 260 21.41 -22.57 7.89
C ARG A 260 22.77 -21.90 7.82
N PRO A 261 23.56 -21.92 8.90
CA PRO A 261 24.95 -21.49 8.80
C PRO A 261 25.62 -22.34 7.71
N ARG A 262 26.28 -21.69 6.76
CA ARG A 262 27.04 -22.42 5.72
C ARG A 262 28.04 -23.32 6.44
N PRO A 263 28.18 -24.61 6.05
CA PRO A 263 29.13 -25.50 6.70
C PRO A 263 30.54 -24.90 6.51
N VAL A 264 31.28 -24.78 7.63
CA VAL A 264 32.68 -24.42 7.63
C VAL A 264 33.41 -25.49 6.82
N GLY A 265 33.83 -25.16 5.59
CA GLY A 265 34.55 -26.11 4.76
C GLY A 265 34.01 -26.29 3.30
N SER A 266 33.12 -25.44 2.80
CA SER A 266 32.87 -25.41 1.34
C SER A 266 34.18 -25.01 0.65
N LYS A 267 34.58 -25.80 -0.37
CA LYS A 267 35.78 -25.63 -1.18
C LYS A 267 35.70 -24.39 -2.10
N ASP A 268 35.64 -23.21 -1.49
CA ASP A 268 35.96 -21.99 -2.23
C ASP A 268 37.47 -21.76 -2.02
N GLU A 269 38.21 -21.65 -3.09
CA GLU A 269 39.65 -21.49 -3.11
C GLU A 269 40.07 -20.36 -2.18
N ILE A 270 40.80 -20.72 -1.12
CA ILE A 270 41.44 -19.73 -0.24
C ILE A 270 42.59 -19.10 -1.04
N THR A 271 42.39 -17.86 -1.48
CA THR A 271 43.47 -17.10 -2.14
C THR A 271 44.28 -16.35 -1.09
N VAL A 272 45.56 -16.64 -1.01
CA VAL A 272 46.49 -15.91 -0.14
C VAL A 272 47.23 -14.86 -0.98
N ARG A 273 47.06 -13.58 -0.65
CA ARG A 273 47.85 -12.48 -1.21
C ARG A 273 48.81 -11.98 -0.20
N VAL A 274 50.07 -11.81 -0.62
CA VAL A 274 51.10 -11.19 0.19
C VAL A 274 51.06 -9.67 -0.06
N VAL A 275 50.87 -8.89 0.99
CA VAL A 275 50.81 -7.42 0.91
C VAL A 275 51.85 -6.88 1.91
N GLU A 276 52.73 -6.00 1.46
CA GLU A 276 53.60 -5.25 2.37
C GLU A 276 52.88 -4.05 2.94
N HIS A 277 52.72 -3.99 4.25
CA HIS A 277 52.17 -2.84 4.96
C HIS A 277 53.15 -2.36 6.01
N ALA A 278 53.58 -1.10 5.92
CA ALA A 278 54.51 -0.44 6.86
C ALA A 278 55.84 -1.20 7.07
N GLY A 279 56.35 -1.92 6.08
CA GLY A 279 57.61 -2.69 6.20
C GLY A 279 57.47 -4.08 6.79
N GLU A 280 56.25 -4.52 7.08
CA GLU A 280 55.94 -5.88 7.49
C GLU A 280 55.18 -6.64 6.41
N THR A 281 55.53 -7.91 6.23
CA THR A 281 54.85 -8.80 5.25
C THR A 281 53.55 -9.30 5.86
N VAL A 282 52.41 -8.86 5.33
CA VAL A 282 51.08 -9.28 5.75
C VAL A 282 50.47 -10.22 4.72
N TYR A 283 49.98 -11.37 5.16
CA TYR A 283 49.29 -12.33 4.32
C TYR A 283 47.77 -12.08 4.40
N GLN A 284 47.19 -11.58 3.32
CA GLN A 284 45.75 -11.42 3.17
C GLN A 284 45.15 -12.70 2.56
N VAL A 285 44.33 -13.39 3.34
CA VAL A 285 43.63 -14.61 2.95
C VAL A 285 42.21 -14.26 2.60
N ARG A 286 41.77 -14.57 1.39
CA ARG A 286 40.40 -14.40 0.91
C ARG A 286 39.78 -15.74 0.59
#